data_dcb36f750e298452e76c3004e4b8d68a
#
_entry.id   dcb36f750e298452e76c3004e4b8d68a
#
_cell.length_a   1.000
_cell.length_b   1.000
_cell.length_c   1.000
_cell.angle_alpha   90.00
_cell.angle_beta   90.00
_cell.angle_gamma   90.00
#
_symmetry.space_group_name_H-M   'P 1'
#
loop_
_entity.id
_entity.type
_entity.pdbx_description
1 polymer ?
#
loop_
_entity_poly.entity_id
_entity_poly.type
_entity_poly.pdbx_seq_one_letter_code
_entity_poly.pdbx_strand_id
1 'polypeptide(L)'
;MIRNVASFPLFLAVVMSLAALPASAQEAREVRIVQQFGLSYLPLHVAVEQKLIEKHARAAGLGEVKVTLSKLGSGAAVNDALLSGSVDIALGGTTVLMTIWDKTKGRGDIKGMMAFCDTPMVITTIDPRIKSIRDYREGDRIAMTAARGTHHSVSLQMAAAREFGWENRTKLDNLTVGMSHPDAMIALLSGSHEVKSHSATVPFLQQELADPRVRAVLNSYDVAGGRHTLIVAYNTTKLRTENPKTYAAVAAAFEEAMRFINADKRSAAEIYLKAEKSKLTVDEVHKTLLDEDKIFFSPAPSKVMVWSEYMGKVGLLSNKAASWKDYFFDNVHAKPGS
;
A
#
# COMPACT_ATOMS: atom_id res chain seq x y z
N MET A 1 -12.23 -89.87 39.65
CA MET A 1 -11.97 -89.17 38.37
C MET A 1 -12.83 -87.91 38.37
N ILE A 2 -12.27 -86.76 38.72
CA ILE A 2 -13.00 -85.50 38.77
C ILE A 2 -12.31 -84.56 37.75
N ARG A 3 -13.03 -84.16 36.68
CA ARG A 3 -12.51 -83.23 35.69
C ARG A 3 -12.85 -81.78 36.14
N ASN A 4 -11.82 -81.02 36.43
CA ASN A 4 -11.93 -79.55 36.60
C ASN A 4 -12.18 -78.89 35.27
N VAL A 5 -13.27 -78.12 35.20
CA VAL A 5 -13.55 -77.17 34.05
C VAL A 5 -13.12 -75.81 34.55
N ALA A 6 -12.07 -75.24 33.95
CA ALA A 6 -11.60 -73.88 34.19
C ALA A 6 -12.45 -72.91 33.34
N SER A 7 -13.14 -72.00 34.00
CA SER A 7 -13.86 -70.90 33.39
C SER A 7 -12.91 -69.72 33.17
N PHE A 8 -12.70 -69.27 31.89
CA PHE A 8 -11.99 -68.08 31.54
C PHE A 8 -12.98 -66.89 31.47
N PRO A 9 -12.72 -65.78 32.17
CA PRO A 9 -13.54 -64.59 31.97
C PRO A 9 -13.07 -63.82 30.72
N LEU A 10 -14.03 -63.59 29.82
CA LEU A 10 -13.84 -62.78 28.63
C LEU A 10 -13.85 -61.31 29.00
N PHE A 11 -12.65 -60.67 29.02
CA PHE A 11 -12.53 -59.23 29.20
C PHE A 11 -12.87 -58.51 27.88
N LEU A 12 -14.03 -57.85 27.83
CA LEU A 12 -14.49 -57.00 26.71
C LEU A 12 -13.77 -55.65 26.83
N ALA A 13 -12.69 -55.47 26.07
CA ALA A 13 -11.99 -54.19 25.97
C ALA A 13 -12.80 -53.25 25.06
N VAL A 14 -13.52 -52.33 25.66
CA VAL A 14 -14.15 -51.20 24.94
C VAL A 14 -13.08 -50.21 24.52
N VAL A 15 -12.63 -50.26 23.29
CA VAL A 15 -11.75 -49.24 22.71
C VAL A 15 -12.60 -47.99 22.43
N MET A 16 -12.50 -47.00 23.34
CA MET A 16 -13.03 -45.66 23.10
C MET A 16 -12.13 -44.97 22.06
N SER A 17 -12.57 -45.00 20.80
CA SER A 17 -11.99 -44.17 19.74
C SER A 17 -12.31 -42.69 20.05
N LEU A 18 -11.40 -41.98 20.75
CA LEU A 18 -11.42 -40.52 20.78
C LEU A 18 -11.19 -40.06 19.32
N ALA A 19 -12.24 -39.66 18.63
CA ALA A 19 -12.12 -38.88 17.41
C ALA A 19 -11.42 -37.58 17.79
N ALA A 20 -10.11 -37.48 17.49
CA ALA A 20 -9.37 -36.23 17.58
C ALA A 20 -10.03 -35.26 16.57
N LEU A 21 -10.89 -34.38 17.09
CA LEU A 21 -11.34 -33.21 16.32
C LEU A 21 -10.05 -32.48 15.93
N PRO A 22 -9.88 -32.10 14.63
CA PRO A 22 -8.74 -31.30 14.24
C PRO A 22 -8.77 -30.03 15.09
N ALA A 23 -7.76 -29.83 15.92
CA ALA A 23 -7.57 -28.60 16.66
C ALA A 23 -7.44 -27.51 15.59
N SER A 24 -8.50 -26.74 15.38
CA SER A 24 -8.45 -25.56 14.54
C SER A 24 -7.34 -24.68 15.12
N ALA A 25 -6.22 -24.55 14.41
CA ALA A 25 -5.13 -23.71 14.85
C ALA A 25 -5.71 -22.32 15.15
N GLN A 26 -5.47 -21.86 16.40
CA GLN A 26 -5.99 -20.56 16.82
C GLN A 26 -5.34 -19.48 15.97
N GLU A 27 -6.15 -18.73 15.20
CA GLU A 27 -5.66 -17.63 14.37
C GLU A 27 -4.98 -16.54 15.22
N ALA A 28 -4.10 -15.79 14.58
CA ALA A 28 -3.34 -14.72 15.24
C ALA A 28 -4.29 -13.69 15.89
N ARG A 29 -4.02 -13.37 17.15
CA ARG A 29 -4.75 -12.35 17.92
C ARG A 29 -4.12 -10.97 17.84
N GLU A 30 -3.10 -10.78 17.04
CA GLU A 30 -2.47 -9.51 16.76
C GLU A 30 -2.33 -9.36 15.25
N VAL A 31 -2.63 -8.15 14.76
CA VAL A 31 -2.46 -7.74 13.36
C VAL A 31 -1.55 -6.52 13.35
N ARG A 32 -0.35 -6.69 12.79
CA ARG A 32 0.67 -5.65 12.68
C ARG A 32 0.65 -5.07 11.27
N ILE A 33 0.36 -3.78 11.17
CA ILE A 33 0.19 -3.09 9.88
C ILE A 33 1.24 -2.00 9.75
N VAL A 34 1.89 -1.91 8.58
CA VAL A 34 2.83 -0.83 8.27
C VAL A 34 2.26 0.07 7.18
N GLN A 35 2.43 1.37 7.37
CA GLN A 35 2.10 2.41 6.40
C GLN A 35 3.27 3.37 6.16
N GLN A 36 3.15 4.26 5.18
CA GLN A 36 4.02 5.42 5.01
C GLN A 36 3.27 6.70 5.41
N PHE A 37 3.70 7.86 4.92
CA PHE A 37 3.11 9.16 5.23
C PHE A 37 2.11 9.60 4.16
N GLY A 38 1.04 10.26 4.57
CA GLY A 38 0.10 10.93 3.65
C GLY A 38 -1.37 10.55 3.81
N LEU A 39 -2.22 11.30 3.13
CA LEU A 39 -3.68 11.14 3.17
C LEU A 39 -4.14 9.82 2.51
N SER A 40 -3.30 9.22 1.68
CA SER A 40 -3.55 7.94 0.99
C SER A 40 -3.80 6.76 1.95
N TYR A 41 -3.41 6.90 3.23
CA TYR A 41 -3.60 5.87 4.26
C TYR A 41 -4.84 6.10 5.13
N LEU A 42 -5.69 7.06 4.77
CA LEU A 42 -6.90 7.42 5.51
C LEU A 42 -7.83 6.22 5.82
N PRO A 43 -8.05 5.23 4.91
CA PRO A 43 -8.87 4.06 5.27
C PRO A 43 -8.31 3.26 6.46
N LEU A 44 -6.99 3.19 6.63
CA LEU A 44 -6.40 2.58 7.82
C LEU A 44 -6.68 3.42 9.07
N HIS A 45 -6.57 4.75 8.99
CA HIS A 45 -6.84 5.63 10.14
C HIS A 45 -8.29 5.53 10.58
N VAL A 46 -9.24 5.47 9.63
CA VAL A 46 -10.67 5.26 9.92
C VAL A 46 -10.90 3.88 10.54
N ALA A 47 -10.29 2.83 9.96
CA ALA A 47 -10.45 1.46 10.47
C ALA A 47 -9.95 1.33 11.92
N VAL A 48 -8.87 2.02 12.27
CA VAL A 48 -8.31 2.01 13.63
C VAL A 48 -9.12 2.88 14.59
N GLU A 49 -9.46 4.12 14.21
CA GLU A 49 -10.22 5.06 15.06
C GLU A 49 -11.59 4.49 15.43
N GLN A 50 -12.26 3.83 14.46
CA GLN A 50 -13.58 3.23 14.66
C GLN A 50 -13.52 1.77 15.09
N LYS A 51 -12.32 1.21 15.34
CA LYS A 51 -12.10 -0.19 15.73
C LYS A 51 -12.79 -1.20 14.80
N LEU A 52 -12.74 -0.94 13.48
CA LEU A 52 -13.44 -1.76 12.49
C LEU A 52 -12.80 -3.15 12.36
N ILE A 53 -11.48 -3.25 12.49
CA ILE A 53 -10.78 -4.55 12.44
C ILE A 53 -11.25 -5.42 13.61
N GLU A 54 -11.26 -4.87 14.84
CA GLU A 54 -11.73 -5.56 16.03
C GLU A 54 -13.23 -5.90 15.94
N LYS A 55 -14.05 -5.01 15.35
CA LYS A 55 -15.47 -5.24 15.10
C LYS A 55 -15.68 -6.48 14.22
N HIS A 56 -15.01 -6.52 13.06
CA HIS A 56 -15.12 -7.63 12.11
C HIS A 56 -14.50 -8.92 12.65
N ALA A 57 -13.40 -8.84 13.41
CA ALA A 57 -12.79 -9.98 14.07
C ALA A 57 -13.73 -10.62 15.09
N ARG A 58 -14.40 -9.82 15.92
CA ARG A 58 -15.44 -10.33 16.85
C ARG A 58 -16.60 -10.99 16.12
N ALA A 59 -17.08 -10.37 15.04
CA ALA A 59 -18.14 -10.95 14.20
C ALA A 59 -17.74 -12.28 13.56
N ALA A 60 -16.46 -12.47 13.26
CA ALA A 60 -15.89 -13.73 12.74
C ALA A 60 -15.61 -14.79 13.83
N GLY A 61 -15.88 -14.47 15.11
CA GLY A 61 -15.63 -15.37 16.24
C GLY A 61 -14.18 -15.46 16.69
N LEU A 62 -13.32 -14.48 16.33
CA LEU A 62 -11.92 -14.44 16.75
C LEU A 62 -11.73 -13.87 18.18
N GLY A 63 -12.76 -13.24 18.75
CA GLY A 63 -12.65 -12.52 20.03
C GLY A 63 -11.90 -11.20 19.88
N GLU A 64 -11.11 -10.85 20.90
CA GLU A 64 -10.31 -9.63 20.87
C GLU A 64 -9.05 -9.82 20.01
N VAL A 65 -8.87 -8.89 19.07
CA VAL A 65 -7.68 -8.81 18.20
C VAL A 65 -7.00 -7.46 18.46
N LYS A 66 -5.70 -7.50 18.71
CA LYS A 66 -4.88 -6.30 18.89
C LYS A 66 -4.38 -5.80 17.54
N VAL A 67 -4.54 -4.52 17.27
CA VAL A 67 -3.99 -3.87 16.07
C VAL A 67 -2.78 -3.02 16.45
N THR A 68 -1.66 -3.27 15.79
CA THR A 68 -0.41 -2.52 15.99
C THR A 68 0.00 -1.84 14.69
N LEU A 69 0.30 -0.56 14.76
CA LEU A 69 0.71 0.25 13.60
C LEU A 69 2.18 0.62 13.67
N SER A 70 2.83 0.59 12.52
CA SER A 70 4.15 1.18 12.32
C SER A 70 4.16 2.08 11.10
N LYS A 71 5.11 3.03 11.06
CA LYS A 71 5.24 3.99 9.97
C LYS A 71 6.69 4.05 9.48
N LEU A 72 6.89 3.84 8.18
CA LEU A 72 8.20 3.82 7.54
C LEU A 72 8.28 4.83 6.39
N GLY A 73 9.47 5.35 6.12
CA GLY A 73 9.66 6.44 5.15
C GLY A 73 9.76 6.00 3.69
N SER A 74 9.91 4.70 3.40
CA SER A 74 10.10 4.21 2.04
C SER A 74 9.42 2.87 1.78
N GLY A 75 9.05 2.60 0.51
CA GLY A 75 8.48 1.32 0.10
C GLY A 75 9.44 0.14 0.26
N ALA A 76 10.75 0.36 0.15
CA ALA A 76 11.75 -0.69 0.39
C ALA A 76 11.70 -1.15 1.85
N ALA A 77 11.72 -0.20 2.80
CA ALA A 77 11.63 -0.52 4.22
C ALA A 77 10.30 -1.22 4.58
N VAL A 78 9.19 -0.84 3.91
CA VAL A 78 7.89 -1.53 4.06
C VAL A 78 7.98 -3.00 3.61
N ASN A 79 8.61 -3.25 2.45
CA ASN A 79 8.80 -4.61 1.95
C ASN A 79 9.73 -5.44 2.86
N ASP A 80 10.81 -4.84 3.38
CA ASP A 80 11.73 -5.52 4.30
C ASP A 80 11.04 -5.90 5.61
N ALA A 81 10.18 -5.02 6.14
CA ALA A 81 9.37 -5.31 7.32
C ALA A 81 8.39 -6.48 7.10
N LEU A 82 7.77 -6.57 5.92
CA LEU A 82 6.88 -7.68 5.57
C LEU A 82 7.66 -8.98 5.37
N LEU A 83 8.79 -8.95 4.67
CA LEU A 83 9.65 -10.13 4.42
C LEU A 83 10.27 -10.69 5.69
N SER A 84 10.65 -9.83 6.64
CA SER A 84 11.18 -10.26 7.95
C SER A 84 10.10 -10.79 8.89
N GLY A 85 8.82 -10.66 8.55
CA GLY A 85 7.70 -11.00 9.43
C GLY A 85 7.52 -10.04 10.61
N SER A 86 8.14 -8.86 10.57
CA SER A 86 7.93 -7.80 11.58
C SER A 86 6.53 -7.21 11.50
N VAL A 87 5.89 -7.29 10.33
CA VAL A 87 4.50 -6.89 10.08
C VAL A 87 3.76 -7.98 9.32
N ASP A 88 2.43 -7.95 9.41
CA ASP A 88 1.54 -8.93 8.78
C ASP A 88 0.91 -8.38 7.49
N ILE A 89 0.64 -7.08 7.48
CA ILE A 89 0.03 -6.37 6.36
C ILE A 89 0.84 -5.10 6.06
N ALA A 90 1.14 -4.91 4.81
CA ALA A 90 1.86 -3.75 4.31
C ALA A 90 0.93 -2.86 3.47
N LEU A 91 1.03 -1.55 3.66
CA LEU A 91 0.42 -0.54 2.80
C LEU A 91 1.52 0.20 2.04
N GLY A 92 1.52 0.11 0.73
CA GLY A 92 2.58 0.70 -0.09
C GLY A 92 2.17 0.88 -1.55
N GLY A 93 3.08 1.42 -2.34
CA GLY A 93 2.83 1.68 -3.75
C GLY A 93 2.61 0.40 -4.58
N THR A 94 1.77 0.45 -5.60
CA THR A 94 1.50 -0.70 -6.49
C THR A 94 2.79 -1.24 -7.15
N THR A 95 3.73 -0.37 -7.55
CA THR A 95 5.03 -0.81 -8.09
C THR A 95 5.91 -1.48 -7.03
N VAL A 96 5.76 -1.10 -5.76
CA VAL A 96 6.45 -1.75 -4.62
C VAL A 96 5.89 -3.15 -4.40
N LEU A 97 4.55 -3.32 -4.49
CA LEU A 97 3.91 -4.64 -4.53
C LEU A 97 4.42 -5.48 -5.69
N MET A 98 4.48 -4.92 -6.92
CA MET A 98 4.97 -5.64 -8.10
C MET A 98 6.39 -6.17 -7.89
N THR A 99 7.26 -5.36 -7.30
CA THR A 99 8.66 -5.75 -7.02
C THR A 99 8.75 -6.90 -6.02
N ILE A 100 7.95 -6.86 -4.94
CA ILE A 100 7.97 -7.93 -3.93
C ILE A 100 7.26 -9.20 -4.43
N TRP A 101 6.17 -9.06 -5.20
CA TRP A 101 5.51 -10.16 -5.90
C TRP A 101 6.48 -10.90 -6.83
N ASP A 102 7.24 -10.15 -7.64
CA ASP A 102 8.24 -10.71 -8.56
C ASP A 102 9.31 -11.52 -7.82
N LYS A 103 9.82 -10.99 -6.71
CA LYS A 103 10.84 -11.62 -5.88
C LYS A 103 10.34 -12.85 -5.12
N THR A 104 9.06 -12.90 -4.78
CA THR A 104 8.48 -13.96 -3.93
C THR A 104 7.68 -15.00 -4.71
N LYS A 105 7.51 -14.83 -6.03
CA LYS A 105 6.76 -15.73 -6.90
C LYS A 105 7.27 -17.17 -6.79
N GLY A 106 6.39 -18.09 -6.39
CA GLY A 106 6.70 -19.50 -6.16
C GLY A 106 7.49 -19.78 -4.86
N ARG A 107 7.66 -18.79 -3.96
CA ARG A 107 8.40 -18.93 -2.70
C ARG A 107 7.67 -18.30 -1.49
N GLY A 108 6.35 -18.33 -1.49
CA GLY A 108 5.55 -17.74 -0.41
C GLY A 108 4.65 -16.60 -0.86
N ASP A 109 4.62 -16.32 -2.15
CA ASP A 109 3.74 -15.42 -2.91
C ASP A 109 3.11 -14.28 -2.10
N ILE A 110 3.72 -13.11 -2.14
CA ILE A 110 3.12 -11.89 -1.61
C ILE A 110 2.21 -11.31 -2.68
N LYS A 111 0.96 -11.02 -2.31
CA LYS A 111 -0.05 -10.46 -3.20
C LYS A 111 -0.84 -9.33 -2.54
N GLY A 112 -1.42 -8.49 -3.39
CA GLY A 112 -2.35 -7.46 -2.97
C GLY A 112 -3.62 -8.04 -2.36
N MET A 113 -3.99 -7.53 -1.20
CA MET A 113 -5.29 -7.76 -0.59
C MET A 113 -6.37 -6.97 -1.33
N MET A 114 -6.09 -5.69 -1.60
CA MET A 114 -6.95 -4.77 -2.36
C MET A 114 -6.22 -3.49 -2.72
N ALA A 115 -6.78 -2.71 -3.64
CA ALA A 115 -6.40 -1.31 -3.82
C ALA A 115 -6.84 -0.49 -2.59
N PHE A 116 -6.18 0.63 -2.37
CA PHE A 116 -6.45 1.51 -1.23
C PHE A 116 -6.87 2.90 -1.68
N CYS A 117 -6.10 3.48 -2.60
CA CYS A 117 -6.48 4.74 -3.20
C CYS A 117 -5.82 4.96 -4.57
N ASP A 118 -6.52 5.73 -5.40
CA ASP A 118 -5.98 6.38 -6.57
C ASP A 118 -5.63 7.83 -6.19
N THR A 119 -4.44 8.27 -6.51
CA THR A 119 -3.98 9.64 -6.29
C THR A 119 -2.79 9.91 -7.20
N PRO A 120 -2.66 11.11 -7.78
CA PRO A 120 -1.50 11.44 -8.60
C PRO A 120 -0.26 11.66 -7.73
N MET A 121 0.90 11.37 -8.30
CA MET A 121 2.17 11.92 -7.87
C MET A 121 2.49 13.09 -8.80
N VAL A 122 2.81 14.22 -8.19
CA VAL A 122 3.13 15.43 -8.95
C VAL A 122 4.53 15.89 -8.59
N ILE A 123 5.41 16.02 -9.58
CA ILE A 123 6.68 16.69 -9.33
C ILE A 123 6.41 18.18 -9.24
N THR A 124 6.72 18.74 -8.07
CA THR A 124 6.68 20.17 -7.78
C THR A 124 8.10 20.74 -7.77
N THR A 125 8.24 22.03 -8.01
CA THR A 125 9.51 22.74 -7.89
C THR A 125 9.33 24.16 -7.41
N ILE A 126 10.31 24.63 -6.61
CA ILE A 126 10.45 26.04 -6.21
C ILE A 126 11.43 26.80 -7.12
N ASP A 127 12.19 26.11 -7.97
CA ASP A 127 13.14 26.73 -8.89
C ASP A 127 12.40 27.42 -10.05
N PRO A 128 12.49 28.74 -10.19
CA PRO A 128 11.77 29.48 -11.24
C PRO A 128 12.23 29.11 -12.65
N ARG A 129 13.39 28.51 -12.80
CA ARG A 129 13.98 28.09 -14.06
C ARG A 129 13.29 26.83 -14.61
N ILE A 130 12.78 25.96 -13.71
CA ILE A 130 12.21 24.66 -14.09
C ILE A 130 10.70 24.81 -14.35
N LYS A 131 10.27 24.66 -15.60
CA LYS A 131 8.87 24.71 -16.05
C LYS A 131 8.38 23.34 -16.55
N SER A 132 9.32 22.48 -16.94
CA SER A 132 9.08 21.13 -17.45
C SER A 132 10.25 20.22 -17.09
N ILE A 133 10.12 18.91 -17.31
CA ILE A 133 11.23 17.96 -17.08
C ILE A 133 12.44 18.21 -18.00
N ARG A 134 12.27 18.99 -19.09
CA ARG A 134 13.37 19.39 -20.02
C ARG A 134 14.37 20.35 -19.37
N ASP A 135 13.92 21.10 -18.38
CA ASP A 135 14.70 22.20 -17.79
C ASP A 135 15.66 21.72 -16.70
N TYR A 136 15.54 20.45 -16.27
CA TYR A 136 16.45 19.86 -15.30
C TYR A 136 17.87 19.73 -15.87
N ARG A 137 18.86 20.04 -15.03
CA ARG A 137 20.28 20.03 -15.35
C ARG A 137 21.06 19.23 -14.31
N GLU A 138 22.29 18.91 -14.63
CA GLU A 138 23.23 18.35 -13.67
C GLU A 138 23.35 19.26 -12.44
N GLY A 139 23.33 18.65 -11.25
CA GLY A 139 23.31 19.37 -9.97
C GLY A 139 21.92 19.61 -9.40
N ASP A 140 20.85 19.59 -10.20
CA ASP A 140 19.48 19.68 -9.67
C ASP A 140 19.15 18.41 -8.84
N ARG A 141 18.23 18.54 -7.86
CA ARG A 141 17.80 17.43 -7.02
C ARG A 141 16.28 17.35 -6.95
N ILE A 142 15.77 16.14 -7.18
CA ILE A 142 14.34 15.78 -7.11
C ILE A 142 14.16 14.78 -5.98
N ALA A 143 13.57 15.21 -4.87
CA ALA A 143 13.24 14.29 -3.78
C ALA A 143 12.08 13.37 -4.14
N MET A 144 12.19 12.11 -3.77
CA MET A 144 11.14 11.10 -3.86
C MET A 144 11.35 10.00 -2.82
N THR A 145 10.34 9.21 -2.53
CA THR A 145 10.40 8.21 -1.43
C THR A 145 11.46 7.13 -1.63
N ALA A 146 11.88 6.87 -2.87
CA ALA A 146 13.09 6.16 -3.23
C ALA A 146 13.45 6.44 -4.69
N ALA A 147 14.75 6.44 -4.99
CA ALA A 147 15.28 6.77 -6.31
C ALA A 147 14.97 5.71 -7.40
N ARG A 148 14.61 4.48 -7.02
CA ARG A 148 14.34 3.38 -7.96
C ARG A 148 13.19 2.50 -7.51
N GLY A 149 12.45 1.92 -8.49
CA GLY A 149 11.43 0.89 -8.26
C GLY A 149 10.13 1.39 -7.62
N THR A 150 9.98 2.69 -7.41
CA THR A 150 8.73 3.31 -6.92
C THR A 150 7.93 3.90 -8.07
N HIS A 151 6.65 4.15 -7.85
CA HIS A 151 5.82 4.89 -8.81
C HIS A 151 6.47 6.23 -9.20
N HIS A 152 7.09 6.91 -8.25
CA HIS A 152 7.77 8.19 -8.46
C HIS A 152 8.88 8.06 -9.51
N SER A 153 9.82 7.14 -9.32
CA SER A 153 10.93 6.94 -10.24
C SER A 153 10.49 6.33 -11.58
N VAL A 154 9.54 5.39 -11.56
CA VAL A 154 9.00 4.79 -12.79
C VAL A 154 8.25 5.83 -13.61
N SER A 155 7.42 6.68 -12.98
CA SER A 155 6.72 7.78 -13.64
C SER A 155 7.67 8.78 -14.29
N LEU A 156 8.76 9.15 -13.58
CA LEU A 156 9.78 10.04 -14.13
C LEU A 156 10.47 9.43 -15.35
N GLN A 157 10.84 8.15 -15.29
CA GLN A 157 11.44 7.45 -16.42
C GLN A 157 10.49 7.33 -17.60
N MET A 158 9.19 7.04 -17.38
CA MET A 158 8.19 7.01 -18.44
C MET A 158 8.03 8.37 -19.10
N ALA A 159 8.00 9.44 -18.31
CA ALA A 159 7.95 10.82 -18.82
C ALA A 159 9.24 11.17 -19.60
N ALA A 160 10.42 10.81 -19.07
CA ALA A 160 11.70 11.02 -19.77
C ALA A 160 11.78 10.24 -21.09
N ALA A 161 11.26 9.01 -21.15
CA ALA A 161 11.19 8.23 -22.38
C ALA A 161 10.32 8.91 -23.45
N ARG A 162 9.21 9.53 -23.05
CA ARG A 162 8.33 10.30 -24.00
C ARG A 162 9.00 11.59 -24.47
N GLU A 163 9.70 12.25 -23.57
CA GLU A 163 10.25 13.57 -23.78
C GLU A 163 11.58 13.57 -24.51
N PHE A 164 12.48 12.65 -24.16
CA PHE A 164 13.86 12.59 -24.64
C PHE A 164 14.13 11.37 -25.55
N GLY A 165 13.14 10.53 -25.76
CA GLY A 165 13.28 9.25 -26.45
C GLY A 165 13.62 8.08 -25.51
N TRP A 166 13.28 6.87 -25.94
CA TRP A 166 13.40 5.64 -25.13
C TRP A 166 14.80 5.41 -24.55
N GLU A 167 15.84 5.68 -25.34
CA GLU A 167 17.24 5.45 -24.93
C GLU A 167 17.68 6.42 -23.81
N ASN A 168 17.01 7.55 -23.70
CA ASN A 168 17.26 8.58 -22.69
C ASN A 168 16.30 8.51 -21.49
N ARG A 169 15.54 7.43 -21.33
CA ARG A 169 14.55 7.27 -20.24
C ARG A 169 15.12 7.43 -18.83
N THR A 170 16.40 7.15 -18.64
CA THR A 170 17.10 7.25 -17.36
C THR A 170 17.89 8.55 -17.18
N LYS A 171 17.75 9.50 -18.12
CA LYS A 171 18.51 10.77 -18.13
C LYS A 171 18.39 11.56 -16.81
N LEU A 172 17.26 11.46 -16.13
CA LEU A 172 16.98 12.20 -14.91
C LEU A 172 17.22 11.37 -13.62
N ASP A 173 17.58 10.10 -13.72
CA ASP A 173 17.72 9.21 -12.57
C ASP A 173 18.77 9.69 -11.56
N ASN A 174 19.90 10.21 -12.05
CA ASN A 174 20.99 10.71 -11.21
C ASN A 174 20.65 12.02 -10.45
N LEU A 175 19.52 12.64 -10.80
CA LEU A 175 19.03 13.83 -10.10
C LEU A 175 18.09 13.46 -8.94
N THR A 176 17.69 12.19 -8.82
CA THR A 176 16.74 11.74 -7.80
C THR A 176 17.45 11.45 -6.48
N VAL A 177 16.83 11.86 -5.38
CA VAL A 177 17.30 11.59 -4.02
C VAL A 177 16.18 11.01 -3.17
N GLY A 178 16.53 10.02 -2.33
CA GLY A 178 15.56 9.38 -1.42
C GLY A 178 15.28 10.26 -0.21
N MET A 179 14.03 10.67 -0.01
CA MET A 179 13.56 11.42 1.16
C MET A 179 12.12 11.01 1.49
N SER A 180 11.76 11.04 2.78
CA SER A 180 10.35 10.95 3.17
C SER A 180 9.58 12.19 2.69
N HIS A 181 8.27 12.07 2.46
CA HIS A 181 7.45 13.21 2.02
C HIS A 181 7.51 14.41 2.97
N PRO A 182 7.42 14.24 4.32
CA PRO A 182 7.57 15.36 5.25
C PRO A 182 8.91 16.09 5.12
N ASP A 183 10.02 15.34 5.05
CA ASP A 183 11.36 15.90 4.95
C ASP A 183 11.57 16.60 3.60
N ALA A 184 11.10 16.01 2.52
CA ALA A 184 11.17 16.57 1.18
C ALA A 184 10.38 17.89 1.06
N MET A 185 9.18 17.96 1.63
CA MET A 185 8.38 19.19 1.67
C MET A 185 9.10 20.29 2.46
N ILE A 186 9.66 19.97 3.64
CA ILE A 186 10.43 20.94 4.44
C ILE A 186 11.64 21.43 3.66
N ALA A 187 12.40 20.54 3.04
CA ALA A 187 13.56 20.88 2.22
C ALA A 187 13.19 21.81 1.06
N LEU A 188 12.13 21.47 0.31
CA LEU A 188 11.61 22.28 -0.80
C LEU A 188 11.22 23.68 -0.34
N LEU A 189 10.34 23.78 0.65
CA LEU A 189 9.74 25.06 1.09
C LEU A 189 10.75 25.97 1.80
N SER A 190 11.81 25.41 2.39
CA SER A 190 12.90 26.21 2.98
C SER A 190 13.57 27.12 1.95
N GLY A 191 13.58 26.72 0.67
CA GLY A 191 14.21 27.45 -0.41
C GLY A 191 15.75 27.53 -0.34
N SER A 192 16.37 27.12 0.76
CA SER A 192 17.83 27.14 0.98
C SER A 192 18.49 25.77 0.78
N HIS A 193 17.74 24.68 0.82
CA HIS A 193 18.23 23.32 0.61
C HIS A 193 18.61 23.08 -0.86
N GLU A 194 19.53 22.13 -1.13
CA GLU A 194 19.87 21.72 -2.50
C GLU A 194 18.70 21.07 -3.26
N VAL A 195 17.80 20.41 -2.54
CA VAL A 195 16.56 19.85 -3.08
C VAL A 195 15.58 20.99 -3.37
N LYS A 196 15.32 21.22 -4.66
CA LYS A 196 14.40 22.25 -5.15
C LYS A 196 13.15 21.66 -5.78
N SER A 197 13.06 20.33 -5.90
CA SER A 197 11.93 19.64 -6.47
C SER A 197 11.57 18.41 -5.64
N HIS A 198 10.26 18.10 -5.58
CA HIS A 198 9.73 16.96 -4.85
C HIS A 198 8.66 16.25 -5.67
N SER A 199 8.70 14.93 -5.73
CA SER A 199 7.59 14.13 -6.26
C SER A 199 6.58 13.89 -5.13
N ALA A 200 5.64 14.82 -5.01
CA ALA A 200 4.71 14.93 -3.90
C ALA A 200 3.41 14.16 -4.14
N THR A 201 2.76 13.76 -3.04
CA THR A 201 1.39 13.24 -2.98
C THR A 201 0.58 14.04 -1.96
N VAL A 202 -0.75 13.82 -1.92
CA VAL A 202 -1.63 14.46 -0.92
C VAL A 202 -1.25 14.04 0.51
N PRO A 203 -1.25 14.93 1.49
CA PRO A 203 -1.60 16.34 1.44
C PRO A 203 -0.38 17.26 1.21
N PHE A 204 0.84 16.70 1.09
CA PHE A 204 2.07 17.47 0.90
C PHE A 204 2.02 18.30 -0.38
N LEU A 205 1.48 17.72 -1.46
CA LEU A 205 1.26 18.42 -2.73
C LEU A 205 0.47 19.72 -2.56
N GLN A 206 -0.63 19.68 -1.79
CA GLN A 206 -1.46 20.88 -1.57
C GLN A 206 -0.74 21.93 -0.73
N GLN A 207 0.00 21.48 0.28
CA GLN A 207 0.79 22.38 1.12
C GLN A 207 1.91 23.06 0.32
N GLU A 208 2.57 22.33 -0.57
CA GLU A 208 3.59 22.87 -1.45
C GLU A 208 3.00 23.86 -2.45
N LEU A 209 1.90 23.51 -3.12
CA LEU A 209 1.23 24.38 -4.09
C LEU A 209 0.55 25.61 -3.46
N ALA A 210 0.38 25.66 -2.15
CA ALA A 210 -0.07 26.85 -1.43
C ALA A 210 1.01 27.95 -1.37
N ASP A 211 2.29 27.59 -1.52
CA ASP A 211 3.38 28.56 -1.64
C ASP A 211 3.44 29.07 -3.10
N PRO A 212 3.29 30.39 -3.34
CA PRO A 212 3.25 30.95 -4.69
C PRO A 212 4.56 30.78 -5.50
N ARG A 213 5.64 30.41 -4.84
CA ARG A 213 6.91 30.08 -5.51
C ARG A 213 6.89 28.71 -6.15
N VAL A 214 6.04 27.80 -5.66
CA VAL A 214 6.00 26.40 -6.08
C VAL A 214 5.06 26.21 -7.27
N ARG A 215 5.48 25.36 -8.21
CA ARG A 215 4.68 24.95 -9.36
C ARG A 215 4.79 23.48 -9.63
N ALA A 216 3.75 22.91 -10.25
CA ALA A 216 3.75 21.56 -10.78
C ALA A 216 4.55 21.47 -12.10
N VAL A 217 5.30 20.40 -12.28
CA VAL A 217 6.15 20.13 -13.46
C VAL A 217 5.72 18.88 -14.20
N LEU A 218 5.31 17.83 -13.48
CA LEU A 218 4.90 16.54 -14.04
C LEU A 218 3.80 15.95 -13.19
N ASN A 219 2.72 15.45 -13.83
CA ASN A 219 1.65 14.72 -13.16
C ASN A 219 1.64 13.25 -13.64
N SER A 220 1.64 12.30 -12.72
CA SER A 220 1.63 10.88 -13.06
C SER A 220 0.35 10.42 -13.76
N TYR A 221 -0.78 11.12 -13.60
CA TYR A 221 -2.00 10.81 -14.34
C TYR A 221 -1.82 11.07 -15.84
N ASP A 222 -1.10 12.13 -16.21
CA ASP A 222 -0.75 12.40 -17.62
C ASP A 222 0.18 11.31 -18.16
N VAL A 223 1.10 10.83 -17.32
CA VAL A 223 2.03 9.76 -17.67
C VAL A 223 1.31 8.43 -17.87
N ALA A 224 0.38 8.08 -17.00
CA ALA A 224 -0.38 6.82 -17.06
C ALA A 224 -1.59 6.88 -18.01
N GLY A 225 -1.93 8.06 -18.53
CA GLY A 225 -3.12 8.28 -19.33
C GLY A 225 -4.41 8.25 -18.52
N GLY A 226 -4.37 8.75 -17.28
CA GLY A 226 -5.51 8.92 -16.37
C GLY A 226 -5.26 8.41 -14.97
N ARG A 227 -6.32 8.41 -14.17
CA ARG A 227 -6.33 7.96 -12.77
C ARG A 227 -5.78 6.53 -12.66
N HIS A 228 -4.95 6.28 -11.67
CA HIS A 228 -4.34 4.97 -11.39
C HIS A 228 -4.22 4.73 -9.89
N THR A 229 -4.22 3.46 -9.48
CA THR A 229 -4.00 3.07 -8.09
C THR A 229 -2.55 3.35 -7.69
N LEU A 230 -2.37 4.18 -6.67
CA LEU A 230 -1.07 4.42 -6.07
C LEU A 230 -0.81 3.48 -4.91
N ILE A 231 -1.72 3.41 -3.92
CA ILE A 231 -1.51 2.61 -2.71
C ILE A 231 -2.39 1.36 -2.73
N VAL A 232 -1.80 0.27 -2.29
CA VAL A 232 -2.42 -1.05 -2.12
C VAL A 232 -2.11 -1.61 -0.74
N ALA A 233 -3.04 -2.42 -0.20
CA ALA A 233 -2.79 -3.30 0.93
C ALA A 233 -2.30 -4.64 0.40
N TYR A 234 -1.25 -5.23 0.99
CA TYR A 234 -0.71 -6.52 0.56
C TYR A 234 -0.11 -7.30 1.73
N ASN A 235 -0.06 -8.60 1.56
CA ASN A 235 0.41 -9.54 2.59
C ASN A 235 0.89 -10.85 1.97
N THR A 236 1.44 -11.75 2.80
CA THR A 236 1.86 -13.08 2.38
C THR A 236 0.66 -13.99 2.14
N THR A 237 0.78 -14.95 1.22
CA THR A 237 -0.20 -16.03 1.06
C THR A 237 -0.36 -16.81 2.36
N LYS A 238 0.73 -16.99 3.12
CA LYS A 238 0.70 -17.65 4.44
C LYS A 238 -0.29 -17.00 5.40
N LEU A 239 -0.26 -15.65 5.54
CA LEU A 239 -1.22 -14.95 6.41
C LEU A 239 -2.66 -15.30 6.01
N ARG A 240 -2.96 -15.24 4.71
CA ARG A 240 -4.31 -15.51 4.20
C ARG A 240 -4.76 -16.95 4.41
N THR A 241 -3.86 -17.93 4.24
CA THR A 241 -4.20 -19.36 4.34
C THR A 241 -4.25 -19.87 5.77
N GLU A 242 -3.36 -19.39 6.64
CA GLU A 242 -3.30 -19.81 8.05
C GLU A 242 -4.23 -18.97 8.95
N ASN A 243 -4.60 -17.75 8.54
CA ASN A 243 -5.45 -16.82 9.28
C ASN A 243 -6.60 -16.27 8.42
N PRO A 244 -7.44 -17.12 7.81
CA PRO A 244 -8.44 -16.70 6.84
C PRO A 244 -9.51 -15.78 7.42
N LYS A 245 -9.91 -15.96 8.68
CA LYS A 245 -10.89 -15.08 9.34
C LYS A 245 -10.28 -13.72 9.67
N THR A 246 -9.03 -13.69 10.15
CA THR A 246 -8.29 -12.45 10.41
C THR A 246 -8.10 -11.67 9.10
N TYR A 247 -7.68 -12.35 8.02
CA TYR A 247 -7.57 -11.74 6.69
C TYR A 247 -8.90 -11.14 6.23
N ALA A 248 -9.99 -11.90 6.32
CA ALA A 248 -11.32 -11.45 5.92
C ALA A 248 -11.81 -10.26 6.77
N ALA A 249 -11.55 -10.28 8.09
CA ALA A 249 -11.92 -9.19 9.00
C ALA A 249 -11.20 -7.88 8.64
N VAL A 250 -9.90 -7.94 8.34
CA VAL A 250 -9.14 -6.75 7.92
C VAL A 250 -9.62 -6.23 6.57
N ALA A 251 -9.85 -7.12 5.59
CA ALA A 251 -10.36 -6.72 4.28
C ALA A 251 -11.75 -6.04 4.40
N ALA A 252 -12.66 -6.61 5.20
CA ALA A 252 -13.97 -6.03 5.45
C ALA A 252 -13.88 -4.67 6.17
N ALA A 253 -12.96 -4.53 7.13
CA ALA A 253 -12.72 -3.28 7.85
C ALA A 253 -12.24 -2.17 6.91
N PHE A 254 -11.31 -2.46 6.01
CA PHE A 254 -10.84 -1.49 5.02
C PHE A 254 -11.92 -1.08 4.02
N GLU A 255 -12.74 -2.02 3.55
CA GLU A 255 -13.88 -1.69 2.69
C GLU A 255 -14.93 -0.85 3.43
N GLU A 256 -15.22 -1.14 4.70
CA GLU A 256 -16.13 -0.33 5.52
C GLU A 256 -15.57 1.08 5.73
N ALA A 257 -14.27 1.20 6.02
CA ALA A 257 -13.61 2.49 6.16
C ALA A 257 -13.68 3.33 4.88
N MET A 258 -13.49 2.72 3.70
CA MET A 258 -13.64 3.43 2.42
C MET A 258 -15.07 3.89 2.19
N ARG A 259 -16.07 3.06 2.53
CA ARG A 259 -17.49 3.48 2.47
C ARG A 259 -17.78 4.66 3.40
N PHE A 260 -17.26 4.62 4.63
CA PHE A 260 -17.39 5.73 5.56
C PHE A 260 -16.78 7.02 5.00
N ILE A 261 -15.55 6.98 4.47
CA ILE A 261 -14.88 8.14 3.88
C ILE A 261 -15.70 8.73 2.73
N ASN A 262 -16.25 7.88 1.88
CA ASN A 262 -17.04 8.33 0.74
C ASN A 262 -18.40 8.93 1.17
N ALA A 263 -18.97 8.47 2.28
CA ALA A 263 -20.25 8.96 2.82
C ALA A 263 -20.07 10.25 3.64
N ASP A 264 -18.99 10.37 4.42
CA ASP A 264 -18.73 11.51 5.32
C ASP A 264 -17.27 11.94 5.26
N LYS A 265 -16.93 12.70 4.23
CA LYS A 265 -15.58 13.21 4.00
C LYS A 265 -15.11 14.18 5.08
N ARG A 266 -16.04 14.87 5.76
CA ARG A 266 -15.68 15.85 6.80
C ARG A 266 -15.22 15.12 8.08
N SER A 267 -15.99 14.16 8.57
CA SER A 267 -15.58 13.35 9.72
C SER A 267 -14.31 12.53 9.39
N ALA A 268 -14.15 12.07 8.15
CA ALA A 268 -12.92 11.42 7.71
C ALA A 268 -11.70 12.35 7.76
N ALA A 269 -11.88 13.65 7.43
CA ALA A 269 -10.82 14.65 7.56
C ALA A 269 -10.42 14.88 9.03
N GLU A 270 -11.35 14.91 9.94
CA GLU A 270 -11.10 15.03 11.39
C GLU A 270 -10.29 13.82 11.91
N ILE A 271 -10.67 12.61 11.50
CA ILE A 271 -9.94 11.38 11.85
C ILE A 271 -8.49 11.45 11.34
N TYR A 272 -8.28 11.90 10.08
CA TYR A 272 -6.95 12.07 9.53
C TYR A 272 -6.09 13.02 10.37
N LEU A 273 -6.61 14.21 10.69
CA LEU A 273 -5.89 15.21 11.46
C LEU A 273 -5.47 14.69 12.84
N LYS A 274 -6.36 13.96 13.51
CA LYS A 274 -6.10 13.32 14.81
C LYS A 274 -5.01 12.25 14.70
N ALA A 275 -5.13 11.34 13.72
CA ALA A 275 -4.21 10.22 13.54
C ALA A 275 -2.79 10.67 13.16
N GLU A 276 -2.68 11.67 12.28
CA GLU A 276 -1.40 12.18 11.78
C GLU A 276 -0.83 13.34 12.61
N LYS A 277 -1.58 13.85 13.61
CA LYS A 277 -1.24 15.08 14.36
C LYS A 277 -0.91 16.21 13.38
N SER A 278 -1.67 16.29 12.30
CA SER A 278 -1.45 17.24 11.22
C SER A 278 -1.76 18.66 11.67
N LYS A 279 -1.02 19.64 11.13
CA LYS A 279 -1.25 21.07 11.34
C LYS A 279 -2.28 21.67 10.35
N LEU A 280 -2.75 20.86 9.39
CA LEU A 280 -3.79 21.29 8.46
C LEU A 280 -5.12 21.48 9.20
N THR A 281 -5.98 22.29 8.63
CA THR A 281 -7.36 22.45 9.09
C THR A 281 -8.27 21.35 8.52
N VAL A 282 -9.43 21.13 9.15
CA VAL A 282 -10.44 20.20 8.63
C VAL A 282 -10.87 20.61 7.22
N ASP A 283 -11.04 21.92 6.96
CA ASP A 283 -11.48 22.42 5.65
C ASP A 283 -10.46 22.16 4.55
N GLU A 284 -9.15 22.26 4.80
CA GLU A 284 -8.11 21.95 3.83
C GLU A 284 -8.11 20.47 3.45
N VAL A 285 -8.19 19.57 4.45
CA VAL A 285 -8.25 18.12 4.19
C VAL A 285 -9.59 17.77 3.52
N HIS A 286 -10.70 18.30 4.01
CA HIS A 286 -12.03 18.08 3.44
C HIS A 286 -12.10 18.52 1.96
N LYS A 287 -11.59 19.71 1.64
CA LYS A 287 -11.49 20.20 0.25
C LYS A 287 -10.67 19.24 -0.65
N THR A 288 -9.61 18.64 -0.11
CA THR A 288 -8.83 17.65 -0.84
C THR A 288 -9.63 16.37 -1.09
N LEU A 289 -10.39 15.91 -0.08
CA LEU A 289 -11.22 14.71 -0.18
C LEU A 289 -12.44 14.88 -1.12
N LEU A 290 -12.91 16.11 -1.33
CA LEU A 290 -14.01 16.40 -2.28
C LEU A 290 -13.58 16.28 -3.74
N ASP A 291 -12.29 16.38 -4.02
CA ASP A 291 -11.74 16.36 -5.38
C ASP A 291 -11.20 14.94 -5.70
N GLU A 292 -12.01 14.16 -6.41
CA GLU A 292 -11.65 12.79 -6.76
C GLU A 292 -10.46 12.67 -7.71
N ASP A 293 -10.07 13.74 -8.40
CA ASP A 293 -8.84 13.76 -9.19
C ASP A 293 -7.60 13.96 -8.31
N LYS A 294 -7.77 14.42 -7.06
CA LYS A 294 -6.70 14.47 -6.08
C LYS A 294 -6.57 13.18 -5.28
N ILE A 295 -7.70 12.57 -4.88
CA ILE A 295 -7.70 11.29 -4.17
C ILE A 295 -9.06 10.61 -4.30
N PHE A 296 -9.03 9.31 -4.59
CA PHE A 296 -10.21 8.45 -4.66
C PHE A 296 -9.95 7.12 -3.96
N PHE A 297 -10.81 6.73 -3.03
CA PHE A 297 -10.68 5.49 -2.27
C PHE A 297 -11.54 4.39 -2.87
N SER A 298 -10.90 3.32 -3.29
CA SER A 298 -11.55 2.16 -3.90
C SER A 298 -10.77 0.88 -3.62
N PRO A 299 -11.45 -0.24 -3.33
CA PRO A 299 -10.78 -1.54 -3.24
C PRO A 299 -10.45 -2.16 -4.62
N ALA A 300 -10.96 -1.58 -5.72
CA ALA A 300 -10.72 -2.05 -7.07
C ALA A 300 -9.44 -1.42 -7.64
N PRO A 301 -8.43 -2.21 -8.08
CA PRO A 301 -7.22 -1.67 -8.69
C PRO A 301 -7.49 -1.03 -10.05
N SER A 302 -6.85 0.09 -10.35
CA SER A 302 -6.96 0.77 -11.63
C SER A 302 -5.60 0.98 -12.31
N LYS A 303 -5.53 0.77 -13.62
CA LYS A 303 -4.34 0.96 -14.48
C LYS A 303 -3.05 0.30 -13.96
N VAL A 304 -3.16 -0.84 -13.31
CA VAL A 304 -2.02 -1.59 -12.76
C VAL A 304 -1.07 -2.02 -13.87
N MET A 305 -1.61 -2.49 -15.00
CA MET A 305 -0.79 -3.06 -16.08
C MET A 305 0.09 -2.03 -16.78
N VAL A 306 -0.26 -0.76 -16.78
CA VAL A 306 0.59 0.31 -17.36
C VAL A 306 1.98 0.34 -16.70
N TRP A 307 2.01 0.19 -15.39
CA TRP A 307 3.26 0.14 -14.60
C TRP A 307 3.98 -1.18 -14.79
N SER A 308 3.24 -2.30 -14.74
CA SER A 308 3.76 -3.65 -14.93
C SER A 308 4.48 -3.81 -16.28
N GLU A 309 3.86 -3.37 -17.35
CA GLU A 309 4.41 -3.44 -18.71
C GLU A 309 5.71 -2.64 -18.83
N TYR A 310 5.72 -1.40 -18.30
CA TYR A 310 6.92 -0.59 -18.32
C TYR A 310 8.05 -1.22 -17.49
N MET A 311 7.75 -1.63 -16.24
CA MET A 311 8.74 -2.24 -15.35
C MET A 311 9.31 -3.54 -15.93
N GLY A 312 8.48 -4.36 -16.56
CA GLY A 312 8.93 -5.55 -17.29
C GLY A 312 9.84 -5.21 -18.48
N LYS A 313 9.47 -4.19 -19.27
CA LYS A 313 10.24 -3.75 -20.43
C LYS A 313 11.63 -3.21 -20.08
N VAL A 314 11.78 -2.56 -18.93
CA VAL A 314 13.07 -2.03 -18.46
C VAL A 314 13.84 -3.00 -17.56
N GLY A 315 13.35 -4.24 -17.36
CA GLY A 315 14.03 -5.28 -16.58
C GLY A 315 13.94 -5.10 -15.06
N LEU A 316 13.01 -4.30 -14.57
CA LEU A 316 12.72 -4.15 -13.14
C LEU A 316 11.89 -5.34 -12.59
N LEU A 317 11.18 -6.06 -13.46
CA LEU A 317 10.46 -7.28 -13.15
C LEU A 317 10.99 -8.41 -14.05
N SER A 318 11.28 -9.56 -13.45
CA SER A 318 11.73 -10.78 -14.13
C SER A 318 10.57 -11.65 -14.58
N ASN A 319 9.48 -11.64 -13.82
CA ASN A 319 8.27 -12.40 -14.09
C ASN A 319 7.22 -11.52 -14.77
N LYS A 320 6.66 -12.00 -15.87
CA LYS A 320 5.57 -11.33 -16.57
C LYS A 320 4.24 -11.72 -15.96
N ALA A 321 3.43 -10.73 -15.57
CA ALA A 321 2.03 -10.90 -15.21
C ALA A 321 1.17 -10.88 -16.48
N ALA A 322 0.17 -11.76 -16.58
CA ALA A 322 -0.77 -11.77 -17.70
C ALA A 322 -1.89 -10.72 -17.52
N SER A 323 -2.23 -10.42 -16.28
CA SER A 323 -3.23 -9.41 -15.93
C SER A 323 -2.97 -8.86 -14.53
N TRP A 324 -3.68 -7.78 -14.17
CA TRP A 324 -3.62 -7.21 -12.82
C TRP A 324 -4.00 -8.22 -11.73
N LYS A 325 -4.82 -9.25 -12.06
CA LYS A 325 -5.26 -10.30 -11.13
C LYS A 325 -4.11 -11.16 -10.61
N ASP A 326 -3.02 -11.25 -11.35
CA ASP A 326 -1.85 -12.01 -10.91
C ASP A 326 -1.18 -11.39 -9.68
N TYR A 327 -1.25 -10.06 -9.56
CA TYR A 327 -0.71 -9.31 -8.44
C TYR A 327 -1.62 -9.32 -7.20
N PHE A 328 -2.89 -9.69 -7.32
CA PHE A 328 -3.89 -9.62 -6.25
C PHE A 328 -4.45 -10.98 -5.90
N PHE A 329 -4.90 -11.13 -4.67
CA PHE A 329 -5.73 -12.27 -4.27
C PHE A 329 -7.12 -12.19 -4.91
N ASP A 330 -7.79 -13.35 -5.00
CA ASP A 330 -9.04 -13.51 -5.73
C ASP A 330 -10.25 -12.77 -5.13
N ASN A 331 -10.17 -12.35 -3.85
CA ASN A 331 -11.23 -11.58 -3.19
C ASN A 331 -11.58 -10.26 -3.91
N VAL A 332 -10.69 -9.73 -4.74
CA VAL A 332 -10.94 -8.51 -5.53
C VAL A 332 -11.13 -8.78 -7.03
N HIS A 333 -10.99 -10.02 -7.49
CA HIS A 333 -11.05 -10.35 -8.92
C HIS A 333 -12.42 -10.10 -9.59
N ALA A 334 -13.48 -10.04 -8.80
CA ALA A 334 -14.83 -9.70 -9.29
C ALA A 334 -15.05 -8.17 -9.38
N LYS A 335 -14.14 -7.35 -8.83
CA LYS A 335 -14.24 -5.89 -8.89
C LYS A 335 -13.81 -5.39 -10.27
N PRO A 336 -14.27 -4.19 -10.71
CA PRO A 336 -13.93 -3.61 -12.02
C PRO A 336 -12.48 -3.07 -12.03
N GLY A 337 -11.49 -3.96 -11.92
CA GLY A 337 -10.07 -3.62 -11.94
C GLY A 337 -9.45 -3.59 -13.34
N SER A 338 -8.28 -2.93 -13.50
CA SER A 338 -7.55 -2.86 -14.77
C SER A 338 -6.02 -2.77 -14.60
#